data_dc3769eac2a0da6c5909bef12b65a242
#
_entry.id   dc3769eac2a0da6c5909bef12b65a242
#
_cell.length_a   1.000
_cell.length_b   1.000
_cell.length_c   1.000
_cell.angle_alpha   90.00
_cell.angle_beta   90.00
_cell.angle_gamma   90.00
#
_symmetry.space_group_name_H-M   'P 1'
#
loop_
_entity.id
_entity.type
_entity.pdbx_description
1 polymer ?
#
loop_
_entity_poly.entity_id
_entity_poly.type
_entity_poly.pdbx_seq_one_letter_code
_entity_poly.pdbx_strand_id
1 'polypeptide(L)'
;MDMSAVRKAMFLCSILLLMPHAHAVQIEPDQWTGLKVIEGGHSILVEEYTATWCQRCAEIDPDLGIVAEEHGSRIAMVSYHPDDGVDAFGPEAAQHRIERLNIQHENETGYPSFVVHNGKLREDVSSWPDVQSDILKSESNQRQFTNLKVRAETNDTHLVVTVMPPHASEIDNATQYTILFVQHKKTVDKAYENPGESHRDRVLVALAEFPLQGQQTAIGSTIIAPFVASYPTX
;
A
#
# COMPACT_ATOMS: atom_id res chain seq x y z
N MET A 1 55.30 -4.45 12.74
CA MET A 1 53.87 -4.26 12.47
C MET A 1 53.25 -3.68 13.74
N ASP A 2 52.78 -2.45 13.67
CA ASP A 2 52.39 -1.67 14.86
C ASP A 2 51.02 -2.15 15.37
N MET A 3 51.02 -2.72 16.59
CA MET A 3 49.81 -3.18 17.27
C MET A 3 48.78 -2.06 17.52
N SER A 4 49.23 -0.81 17.49
CA SER A 4 48.36 0.36 17.62
C SER A 4 47.42 0.54 16.39
N ALA A 5 47.96 0.25 15.20
CA ALA A 5 47.17 0.37 13.95
C ALA A 5 46.07 -0.71 13.83
N VAL A 6 46.38 -1.92 14.34
CA VAL A 6 45.42 -3.03 14.33
C VAL A 6 44.25 -2.76 15.30
N ARG A 7 44.53 -2.20 16.46
CA ARG A 7 43.50 -1.81 17.45
C ARG A 7 42.60 -0.69 16.94
N LYS A 8 43.15 0.29 16.20
CA LYS A 8 42.34 1.38 15.60
C LYS A 8 41.44 0.85 14.46
N ALA A 9 41.97 -0.07 13.66
CA ALA A 9 41.19 -0.70 12.58
C ALA A 9 40.05 -1.56 13.14
N MET A 10 40.28 -2.31 14.21
CA MET A 10 39.24 -3.10 14.87
C MET A 10 38.15 -2.23 15.49
N PHE A 11 38.52 -1.07 16.05
CA PHE A 11 37.56 -0.15 16.67
C PHE A 11 36.68 0.53 15.61
N LEU A 12 37.25 0.88 14.46
CA LEU A 12 36.45 1.42 13.34
C LEU A 12 35.49 0.39 12.74
N CYS A 13 35.93 -0.86 12.66
CA CYS A 13 35.07 -1.95 12.13
C CYS A 13 33.91 -2.25 13.09
N SER A 14 34.14 -2.10 14.42
CA SER A 14 33.07 -2.31 15.42
C SER A 14 32.04 -1.20 15.42
N ILE A 15 32.41 0.02 15.04
CA ILE A 15 31.46 1.16 14.95
C ILE A 15 30.57 1.05 13.69
N LEU A 16 31.11 0.48 12.61
CA LEU A 16 30.30 0.26 11.39
C LEU A 16 29.21 -0.82 11.59
N LEU A 17 29.40 -1.74 12.54
CA LEU A 17 28.42 -2.79 12.84
C LEU A 17 27.29 -2.32 13.76
N LEU A 18 27.38 -1.10 14.28
CA LEU A 18 26.36 -0.51 15.16
C LEU A 18 25.46 0.52 14.47
N MET A 19 25.53 0.60 13.13
CA MET A 19 24.51 1.37 12.41
C MET A 19 23.16 0.67 12.59
N PRO A 20 22.15 1.33 13.17
CA PRO A 20 20.86 0.71 13.27
C PRO A 20 20.36 0.45 11.85
N HIS A 21 20.27 -0.81 11.53
CA HIS A 21 19.50 -1.21 10.35
C HIS A 21 18.09 -0.66 10.58
N ALA A 22 17.65 0.20 9.69
CA ALA A 22 16.24 0.59 9.70
C ALA A 22 15.45 -0.67 9.38
N HIS A 23 15.10 -1.41 10.43
CA HIS A 23 14.21 -2.54 10.28
C HIS A 23 12.86 -2.00 9.81
N ALA A 24 12.47 -2.38 8.61
CA ALA A 24 11.09 -2.26 8.20
C ALA A 24 10.25 -2.93 9.30
N VAL A 25 9.40 -2.15 9.94
CA VAL A 25 8.50 -2.70 10.95
C VAL A 25 7.47 -3.53 10.20
N GLN A 26 7.72 -4.82 10.10
CA GLN A 26 6.66 -5.75 9.73
C GLN A 26 5.66 -5.76 10.88
N ILE A 27 4.45 -5.35 10.56
CA ILE A 27 3.40 -5.24 11.54
C ILE A 27 2.63 -6.56 11.53
N GLU A 28 2.90 -7.37 12.53
CA GLU A 28 2.10 -8.56 12.79
C GLU A 28 0.72 -8.10 13.29
N PRO A 29 -0.37 -8.62 12.71
CA PRO A 29 -1.73 -8.14 13.05
C PRO A 29 -2.07 -8.17 14.53
N ASP A 30 -1.49 -9.08 15.28
CA ASP A 30 -1.81 -9.32 16.69
C ASP A 30 -1.12 -8.35 17.66
N GLN A 31 -0.28 -7.42 17.18
CA GLN A 31 0.55 -6.59 18.07
C GLN A 31 0.24 -5.08 17.98
N TRP A 32 -0.84 -4.70 17.31
CA TRP A 32 -1.13 -3.30 17.10
C TRP A 32 -1.98 -2.70 18.22
N THR A 33 -1.32 -2.16 19.20
CA THR A 33 -1.98 -1.30 20.19
C THR A 33 -1.21 0.02 20.28
N GLY A 34 -1.82 1.10 19.85
CA GLY A 34 -1.30 2.43 20.09
C GLY A 34 -1.00 3.26 18.86
N LEU A 35 -0.48 4.43 19.13
CA LEU A 35 -0.12 5.44 18.13
C LEU A 35 1.17 5.06 17.40
N LYS A 36 1.13 5.04 16.09
CA LYS A 36 2.32 4.90 15.24
C LYS A 36 2.63 6.23 14.57
N VAL A 37 3.87 6.64 14.68
CA VAL A 37 4.40 7.80 13.96
C VAL A 37 5.33 7.27 12.87
N ILE A 38 5.03 7.59 11.63
CA ILE A 38 5.85 7.16 10.48
C ILE A 38 6.86 8.28 10.21
N GLU A 39 8.13 7.96 10.42
CA GLU A 39 9.24 8.86 10.14
C GLU A 39 10.02 8.39 8.91
N GLY A 40 10.73 9.31 8.26
CA GLY A 40 11.61 8.96 7.14
C GLY A 40 11.03 9.19 5.75
N GLY A 41 9.95 9.91 5.66
CA GLY A 41 9.24 10.20 4.40
C GLY A 41 8.14 9.19 4.11
N HIS A 42 7.26 9.53 3.19
CA HIS A 42 6.14 8.67 2.83
C HIS A 42 6.57 7.44 2.02
N SER A 43 5.85 6.34 2.17
CA SER A 43 6.01 5.16 1.31
C SER A 43 5.48 5.47 -0.09
N ILE A 44 6.06 4.83 -1.09
CA ILE A 44 5.61 4.93 -2.48
C ILE A 44 4.41 4.02 -2.65
N LEU A 45 3.26 4.57 -3.04
CA LEU A 45 2.09 3.77 -3.33
C LEU A 45 2.25 3.14 -4.72
N VAL A 46 2.08 1.83 -4.78
CA VAL A 46 2.04 1.05 -6.02
C VAL A 46 0.62 0.46 -6.13
N GLU A 47 -0.12 0.90 -7.11
CA GLU A 47 -1.49 0.49 -7.35
C GLU A 47 -1.51 -0.48 -8.52
N GLU A 48 -2.07 -1.64 -8.31
CA GLU A 48 -2.22 -2.69 -9.31
C GLU A 48 -3.69 -2.88 -9.64
N TYR A 49 -4.00 -2.92 -10.92
CA TYR A 49 -5.29 -3.36 -11.45
C TYR A 49 -5.15 -4.81 -11.88
N THR A 50 -5.90 -5.68 -11.27
CA THR A 50 -5.77 -7.13 -11.47
C THR A 50 -7.15 -7.80 -11.44
N ALA A 51 -7.21 -9.06 -11.79
CA ALA A 51 -8.44 -9.85 -11.67
C ALA A 51 -8.11 -11.32 -11.42
N THR A 52 -8.95 -12.01 -10.67
CA THR A 52 -8.72 -13.44 -10.35
C THR A 52 -8.75 -14.32 -11.61
N TRP A 53 -9.57 -13.98 -12.60
CA TRP A 53 -9.70 -14.70 -13.87
C TRP A 53 -8.59 -14.37 -14.87
N CYS A 54 -7.77 -13.38 -14.61
CA CYS A 54 -6.79 -12.84 -15.57
C CYS A 54 -5.51 -13.69 -15.60
N GLN A 55 -5.27 -14.40 -16.70
CA GLN A 55 -4.09 -15.24 -16.90
C GLN A 55 -2.79 -14.42 -16.80
N ARG A 56 -2.75 -13.25 -17.43
CA ARG A 56 -1.55 -12.39 -17.43
C ARG A 56 -1.26 -11.78 -16.06
N CYS A 57 -2.31 -11.52 -15.27
CA CYS A 57 -2.15 -11.08 -13.89
C CYS A 57 -1.49 -12.18 -13.05
N ALA A 58 -1.96 -13.42 -13.21
CA ALA A 58 -1.38 -14.58 -12.51
C ALA A 58 0.10 -14.79 -12.85
N GLU A 59 0.54 -14.38 -14.03
CA GLU A 59 1.97 -14.47 -14.44
C GLU A 59 2.84 -13.46 -13.68
N ILE A 60 2.31 -12.29 -13.32
CA ILE A 60 3.08 -11.22 -12.67
C ILE A 60 2.97 -11.22 -11.13
N ASP A 61 1.94 -11.84 -10.56
CA ASP A 61 1.70 -11.86 -9.12
C ASP A 61 2.94 -12.27 -8.28
N PRO A 62 3.72 -13.32 -8.68
CA PRO A 62 4.92 -13.68 -7.92
C PRO A 62 5.98 -12.57 -7.90
N ASP A 63 6.17 -11.88 -9.02
CA ASP A 63 7.15 -10.79 -9.13
C ASP A 63 6.76 -9.60 -8.26
N LEU A 64 5.46 -9.31 -8.15
CA LEU A 64 4.93 -8.29 -7.22
C LEU A 64 5.27 -8.63 -5.78
N GLY A 65 5.13 -9.91 -5.41
CA GLY A 65 5.53 -10.39 -4.09
C GLY A 65 7.00 -10.14 -3.80
N ILE A 66 7.88 -10.48 -4.75
CA ILE A 66 9.33 -10.28 -4.63
C ILE A 66 9.65 -8.78 -4.45
N VAL A 67 9.07 -7.93 -5.27
CA VAL A 67 9.29 -6.46 -5.20
C VAL A 67 8.81 -5.92 -3.85
N ALA A 68 7.65 -6.37 -3.37
CA ALA A 68 7.13 -5.96 -2.06
C ALA A 68 8.10 -6.33 -0.93
N GLU A 69 8.68 -7.53 -0.97
CA GLU A 69 9.67 -7.99 0.02
C GLU A 69 10.99 -7.20 -0.07
N GLU A 70 11.50 -6.96 -1.27
CA GLU A 70 12.77 -6.27 -1.48
C GLU A 70 12.72 -4.80 -1.04
N HIS A 71 11.63 -4.13 -1.31
CA HIS A 71 11.47 -2.72 -0.96
C HIS A 71 10.95 -2.53 0.48
N GLY A 72 10.24 -3.52 1.02
CA GLY A 72 9.71 -3.49 2.39
C GLY A 72 8.83 -2.27 2.64
N SER A 73 9.04 -1.58 3.74
CA SER A 73 8.23 -0.40 4.13
C SER A 73 8.41 0.83 3.23
N ARG A 74 9.35 0.79 2.27
CA ARG A 74 9.53 1.90 1.33
C ARG A 74 8.41 2.00 0.31
N ILE A 75 7.69 0.90 0.08
CA ILE A 75 6.53 0.88 -0.81
C ILE A 75 5.30 0.34 -0.07
N ALA A 76 4.13 0.75 -0.54
CA ALA A 76 2.84 0.20 -0.13
C ALA A 76 2.14 -0.25 -1.41
N MET A 77 1.86 -1.53 -1.53
CA MET A 77 1.16 -2.10 -2.69
C MET A 77 -0.30 -2.36 -2.36
N VAL A 78 -1.18 -2.07 -3.33
CA VAL A 78 -2.62 -2.34 -3.22
C VAL A 78 -3.10 -2.90 -4.56
N SER A 79 -3.84 -4.01 -4.52
CA SER A 79 -4.40 -4.68 -5.70
C SER A 79 -5.91 -4.43 -5.75
N TYR A 80 -6.39 -3.94 -6.89
CA TYR A 80 -7.78 -3.58 -7.16
C TYR A 80 -8.40 -4.63 -8.08
N HIS A 81 -9.41 -5.33 -7.57
CA HIS A 81 -10.18 -6.34 -8.29
C HIS A 81 -11.51 -5.73 -8.73
N PRO A 82 -11.91 -5.85 -10.02
CA PRO A 82 -13.12 -5.19 -10.51
C PRO A 82 -14.40 -5.83 -9.99
N ASP A 83 -15.45 -5.04 -9.83
CA ASP A 83 -16.81 -5.53 -9.58
C ASP A 83 -17.51 -5.80 -10.92
N ASP A 84 -17.02 -6.82 -11.64
CA ASP A 84 -17.48 -7.18 -12.99
C ASP A 84 -18.42 -8.40 -12.99
N GLY A 85 -18.69 -8.98 -11.81
CA GLY A 85 -19.50 -10.17 -11.65
C GLY A 85 -18.79 -11.46 -12.03
N VAL A 86 -17.52 -11.41 -12.44
CA VAL A 86 -16.69 -12.55 -12.83
C VAL A 86 -15.51 -12.73 -11.88
N ASP A 87 -14.96 -11.63 -11.38
CA ASP A 87 -13.89 -11.66 -10.38
C ASP A 87 -14.41 -12.22 -9.06
N ALA A 88 -13.61 -13.08 -8.42
CA ALA A 88 -14.00 -13.75 -7.17
C ALA A 88 -14.14 -12.77 -5.98
N PHE A 89 -13.58 -11.57 -6.07
CA PHE A 89 -13.59 -10.62 -4.97
C PHE A 89 -14.52 -9.43 -5.22
N GLY A 90 -14.36 -8.73 -6.30
CA GLY A 90 -15.20 -7.64 -6.79
C GLY A 90 -15.66 -6.63 -5.72
N PRO A 91 -14.81 -6.14 -4.80
CA PRO A 91 -15.32 -5.23 -3.77
C PRO A 91 -15.62 -3.85 -4.36
N GLU A 92 -16.76 -3.27 -3.98
CA GLU A 92 -17.19 -1.93 -4.41
C GLU A 92 -16.10 -0.86 -4.19
N ALA A 93 -15.29 -1.00 -3.12
CA ALA A 93 -14.19 -0.09 -2.83
C ALA A 93 -13.10 -0.12 -3.92
N ALA A 94 -12.78 -1.31 -4.44
CA ALA A 94 -11.82 -1.44 -5.53
C ALA A 94 -12.38 -0.88 -6.82
N GLN A 95 -13.65 -1.15 -7.13
CA GLN A 95 -14.32 -0.61 -8.31
C GLN A 95 -14.32 0.93 -8.28
N HIS A 96 -14.62 1.54 -7.12
CA HIS A 96 -14.56 3.00 -6.94
C HIS A 96 -13.16 3.55 -7.26
N ARG A 97 -12.09 2.86 -6.82
CA ARG A 97 -10.71 3.29 -7.12
C ARG A 97 -10.38 3.13 -8.60
N ILE A 98 -10.77 2.02 -9.21
CA ILE A 98 -10.59 1.76 -10.66
C ILE A 98 -11.23 2.89 -11.47
N GLU A 99 -12.48 3.24 -11.16
CA GLU A 99 -13.20 4.31 -11.87
C GLU A 99 -12.51 5.67 -11.73
N ARG A 100 -12.03 6.00 -10.53
CA ARG A 100 -11.30 7.25 -10.31
C ARG A 100 -9.99 7.31 -11.11
N LEU A 101 -9.27 6.20 -11.18
CA LEU A 101 -8.02 6.13 -11.94
C LEU A 101 -8.30 6.12 -13.45
N ASN A 102 -9.39 5.49 -13.92
CA ASN A 102 -9.81 5.57 -15.31
C ASN A 102 -10.10 7.02 -15.73
N ILE A 103 -10.78 7.79 -14.87
CA ILE A 103 -11.01 9.22 -15.10
C ILE A 103 -9.67 9.98 -15.15
N GLN A 104 -8.76 9.70 -14.22
CA GLN A 104 -7.47 10.38 -14.14
C GLN A 104 -6.60 10.13 -15.38
N HIS A 105 -6.65 8.92 -15.92
CA HIS A 105 -5.84 8.52 -17.08
C HIS A 105 -6.57 8.64 -18.44
N GLU A 106 -7.83 9.05 -18.41
CA GLU A 106 -8.66 9.22 -19.60
C GLU A 106 -8.81 7.95 -20.43
N ASN A 107 -8.79 6.77 -19.76
CA ASN A 107 -8.79 5.47 -20.40
C ASN A 107 -9.50 4.43 -19.55
N GLU A 108 -10.09 3.44 -20.20
CA GLU A 108 -10.51 2.20 -19.51
C GLU A 108 -9.26 1.33 -19.33
N THR A 109 -8.97 1.00 -18.08
CA THR A 109 -7.76 0.31 -17.70
C THR A 109 -7.89 -1.20 -17.98
N GLY A 110 -6.96 -1.76 -18.73
CA GLY A 110 -6.85 -3.22 -18.94
C GLY A 110 -6.17 -3.90 -17.74
N TYR A 111 -6.11 -5.24 -17.77
CA TYR A 111 -5.51 -6.05 -16.70
C TYR A 111 -4.36 -6.92 -17.25
N PRO A 112 -3.21 -7.00 -16.57
CA PRO A 112 -2.81 -6.15 -15.44
C PRO A 112 -2.42 -4.75 -15.88
N SER A 113 -2.61 -3.78 -14.97
CA SER A 113 -2.08 -2.42 -15.15
C SER A 113 -1.58 -1.89 -13.81
N PHE A 114 -0.71 -0.89 -13.86
CA PHE A 114 -0.01 -0.39 -12.68
C PHE A 114 0.10 1.12 -12.69
N VAL A 115 -0.01 1.72 -11.51
CA VAL A 115 0.32 3.14 -11.29
C VAL A 115 1.27 3.23 -10.09
N VAL A 116 2.40 3.88 -10.28
CA VAL A 116 3.39 4.10 -9.22
C VAL A 116 3.32 5.56 -8.79
N HIS A 117 2.98 5.80 -7.52
CA HIS A 117 3.03 7.12 -6.88
C HIS A 117 2.30 8.20 -7.69
N ASN A 118 1.07 7.89 -8.12
CA ASN A 118 0.24 8.81 -8.92
C ASN A 118 0.89 9.19 -10.27
N GLY A 119 1.77 8.35 -10.77
CA GLY A 119 2.48 8.56 -12.02
C GLY A 119 1.73 8.05 -13.24
N LYS A 120 2.48 7.68 -14.26
CA LYS A 120 1.94 7.20 -15.54
C LYS A 120 1.33 5.82 -15.40
N LEU A 121 0.19 5.59 -16.06
CA LEU A 121 -0.40 4.26 -16.21
C LEU A 121 0.53 3.36 -17.03
N ARG A 122 0.82 2.18 -16.52
CA ARG A 122 1.62 1.14 -17.18
C ARG A 122 0.72 -0.06 -17.42
N GLU A 123 0.53 -0.43 -18.67
CA GLU A 123 -0.39 -1.49 -19.05
C GLU A 123 0.36 -2.75 -19.44
N ASP A 124 -0.20 -3.90 -19.08
CA ASP A 124 0.24 -5.22 -19.46
C ASP A 124 1.56 -5.67 -18.78
N VAL A 125 1.77 -6.97 -18.74
CA VAL A 125 2.97 -7.63 -18.18
C VAL A 125 4.27 -7.08 -18.80
N SER A 126 4.24 -6.75 -20.09
CA SER A 126 5.39 -6.20 -20.79
C SER A 126 5.89 -4.86 -20.24
N SER A 127 5.04 -4.14 -19.49
CA SER A 127 5.42 -2.88 -18.84
C SER A 127 6.11 -3.06 -17.49
N TRP A 128 6.25 -4.29 -16.99
CA TRP A 128 6.79 -4.55 -15.64
C TRP A 128 8.19 -3.95 -15.42
N PRO A 129 9.13 -4.01 -16.38
CA PRO A 129 10.42 -3.32 -16.18
C PRO A 129 10.27 -1.80 -16.01
N ASP A 130 9.28 -1.18 -16.66
CA ASP A 130 8.99 0.24 -16.50
C ASP A 130 8.41 0.53 -15.11
N VAL A 131 7.54 -0.34 -14.58
CA VAL A 131 7.00 -0.24 -13.22
C VAL A 131 8.14 -0.25 -12.20
N GLN A 132 9.06 -1.21 -12.31
CA GLN A 132 10.23 -1.30 -11.44
C GLN A 132 11.10 -0.03 -11.53
N SER A 133 11.32 0.47 -12.75
CA SER A 133 12.05 1.72 -12.98
C SER A 133 11.36 2.92 -12.31
N ASP A 134 10.03 2.99 -12.39
CA ASP A 134 9.25 4.08 -11.78
C ASP A 134 9.30 4.01 -10.25
N ILE A 135 9.30 2.81 -9.65
CA ILE A 135 9.51 2.62 -8.20
C ILE A 135 10.90 3.17 -7.80
N LEU A 136 11.96 2.74 -8.50
CA LEU A 136 13.33 3.16 -8.20
C LEU A 136 13.51 4.69 -8.35
N LYS A 137 12.91 5.28 -9.38
CA LYS A 137 12.92 6.74 -9.57
C LYS A 137 12.20 7.46 -8.43
N SER A 138 11.06 6.94 -8.01
CA SER A 138 10.29 7.52 -6.90
C SER A 138 11.05 7.42 -5.58
N GLU A 139 11.77 6.32 -5.35
CA GLU A 139 12.63 6.16 -4.16
C GLU A 139 13.81 7.13 -4.17
N SER A 140 14.40 7.40 -5.33
CA SER A 140 15.57 8.28 -5.44
C SER A 140 15.20 9.75 -5.30
N ASN A 141 13.96 10.13 -5.58
CA ASN A 141 13.49 11.49 -5.40
C ASN A 141 13.41 11.85 -3.91
N GLN A 142 13.66 13.10 -3.61
CA GLN A 142 13.56 13.59 -2.23
C GLN A 142 12.10 13.54 -1.78
N ARG A 143 11.78 12.54 -0.96
CA ARG A 143 10.42 12.35 -0.46
C ARG A 143 10.08 13.43 0.55
N GLN A 144 8.93 14.06 0.37
CA GLN A 144 8.45 15.08 1.30
C GLN A 144 8.15 14.43 2.67
N PHE A 145 8.59 15.10 3.72
CA PHE A 145 8.28 14.68 5.08
C PHE A 145 6.94 15.29 5.50
N THR A 146 5.95 14.43 5.66
CA THR A 146 4.70 14.82 6.29
C THR A 146 4.56 13.99 7.56
N ASN A 147 4.47 14.63 8.69
CA ASN A 147 4.30 13.95 9.97
C ASN A 147 2.86 13.45 10.11
N LEU A 148 2.57 12.35 9.44
CA LEU A 148 1.28 11.70 9.52
C LEU A 148 1.26 10.76 10.73
N LYS A 149 0.38 11.03 11.67
CA LYS A 149 0.17 10.15 12.83
C LYS A 149 -1.04 9.26 12.56
N VAL A 150 -0.83 7.97 12.68
CA VAL A 150 -1.89 6.97 12.47
C VAL A 150 -1.97 6.10 13.71
N ARG A 151 -3.19 5.86 14.18
CA ARG A 151 -3.49 4.92 15.25
C ARG A 151 -4.41 3.84 14.70
N ALA A 152 -4.05 2.59 14.90
CA ALA A 152 -4.89 1.45 14.54
C ALA A 152 -5.13 0.61 15.80
N GLU A 153 -6.38 0.26 16.03
CA GLU A 153 -6.80 -0.54 17.17
C GLU A 153 -7.75 -1.63 16.70
N THR A 154 -7.53 -2.83 17.17
CA THR A 154 -8.41 -3.97 16.88
C THR A 154 -9.16 -4.36 18.15
N ASN A 155 -10.41 -4.77 17.96
CA ASN A 155 -11.16 -5.51 18.96
C ASN A 155 -11.69 -6.80 18.30
N ASP A 156 -12.52 -7.55 19.00
CA ASP A 156 -13.01 -8.86 18.51
C ASP A 156 -13.76 -8.80 17.17
N THR A 157 -14.22 -7.64 16.76
CA THR A 157 -15.12 -7.50 15.60
C THR A 157 -14.69 -6.43 14.58
N HIS A 158 -13.79 -5.53 14.96
CA HIS A 158 -13.47 -4.37 14.12
C HIS A 158 -12.01 -3.95 14.22
N LEU A 159 -11.48 -3.46 13.12
CA LEU A 159 -10.26 -2.66 13.05
C LEU A 159 -10.68 -1.19 12.97
N VAL A 160 -10.26 -0.39 13.92
CA VAL A 160 -10.53 1.06 13.94
C VAL A 160 -9.24 1.81 13.64
N VAL A 161 -9.28 2.67 12.64
CA VAL A 161 -8.12 3.47 12.20
C VAL A 161 -8.44 4.95 12.40
N THR A 162 -7.56 5.64 13.11
CA THR A 162 -7.60 7.09 13.31
C THR A 162 -6.40 7.72 12.61
N VAL A 163 -6.68 8.69 11.74
CA VAL A 163 -5.64 9.52 11.11
C VAL A 163 -5.63 10.87 11.82
N MET A 164 -4.47 11.31 12.26
CA MET A 164 -4.29 12.64 12.87
C MET A 164 -3.59 13.51 11.81
N PRO A 165 -4.35 14.39 11.13
CA PRO A 165 -3.74 15.23 10.11
C PRO A 165 -2.71 16.19 10.72
N PRO A 166 -1.69 16.58 9.97
CA PRO A 166 -0.78 17.64 10.41
C PRO A 166 -1.52 18.97 10.55
N HIS A 167 -0.87 19.96 11.13
CA HIS A 167 -1.49 21.27 11.36
C HIS A 167 -1.95 21.92 10.05
N ALA A 168 -3.07 22.64 10.10
CA ALA A 168 -3.74 23.22 8.94
C ALA A 168 -2.86 24.13 8.07
N SER A 169 -1.80 24.69 8.62
CA SER A 169 -0.84 25.53 7.86
C SER A 169 0.04 24.72 6.89
N GLU A 170 0.01 23.40 6.99
CA GLU A 170 0.85 22.50 6.17
C GLU A 170 0.02 21.76 5.10
N ILE A 171 -1.25 22.09 4.97
CA ILE A 171 -2.21 21.31 4.17
C ILE A 171 -2.88 22.20 3.12
N ASP A 172 -2.82 21.77 1.87
CA ASP A 172 -3.59 22.37 0.77
C ASP A 172 -5.08 22.02 0.92
N ASN A 173 -5.96 22.92 0.57
CA ASN A 173 -7.41 22.72 0.57
C ASN A 173 -7.88 21.59 -0.37
N ALA A 174 -7.06 21.19 -1.33
CA ALA A 174 -7.33 20.04 -2.21
C ALA A 174 -6.92 18.70 -1.59
N THR A 175 -6.35 18.69 -0.39
CA THR A 175 -5.86 17.48 0.27
C THR A 175 -7.03 16.58 0.68
N GLN A 176 -6.88 15.30 0.43
CA GLN A 176 -7.76 14.25 0.89
C GLN A 176 -6.94 13.19 1.63
N TYR A 177 -7.44 12.70 2.75
CA TYR A 177 -6.90 11.52 3.42
C TYR A 177 -7.74 10.31 3.04
N THR A 178 -7.10 9.26 2.59
CA THR A 178 -7.80 8.00 2.26
C THR A 178 -7.21 6.87 3.08
N ILE A 179 -8.06 6.16 3.79
CA ILE A 179 -7.72 4.91 4.46
C ILE A 179 -8.11 3.78 3.50
N LEU A 180 -7.16 2.94 3.14
CA LEU A 180 -7.38 1.73 2.34
C LEU A 180 -7.24 0.52 3.24
N PHE A 181 -8.30 -0.27 3.37
CA PHE A 181 -8.30 -1.53 4.13
C PHE A 181 -7.94 -2.66 3.16
N VAL A 182 -6.83 -3.30 3.44
CA VAL A 182 -6.22 -4.29 2.54
C VAL A 182 -6.16 -5.64 3.24
N GLN A 183 -6.59 -6.69 2.56
CA GLN A 183 -6.55 -8.06 3.07
C GLN A 183 -5.43 -8.85 2.39
N HIS A 184 -4.64 -9.56 3.20
CA HIS A 184 -3.64 -10.51 2.72
C HIS A 184 -4.20 -11.93 2.76
N LYS A 185 -3.68 -12.79 1.90
CA LYS A 185 -4.06 -14.21 1.79
C LYS A 185 -5.57 -14.41 1.63
N LYS A 186 -6.21 -13.51 0.88
CA LYS A 186 -7.63 -13.63 0.57
C LYS A 186 -7.84 -14.82 -0.37
N THR A 187 -8.62 -15.80 0.09
CA THR A 187 -8.84 -17.05 -0.64
C THR A 187 -9.77 -16.84 -1.82
N VAL A 188 -9.38 -17.34 -2.99
CA VAL A 188 -10.22 -17.36 -4.18
C VAL A 188 -11.19 -18.55 -4.08
N ASP A 189 -12.49 -18.29 -4.14
CA ASP A 189 -13.49 -19.34 -4.12
C ASP A 189 -13.37 -20.19 -5.40
N LYS A 190 -13.42 -21.51 -5.24
CA LYS A 190 -13.28 -22.50 -6.31
C LYS A 190 -14.37 -22.42 -7.39
N ALA A 191 -15.46 -21.69 -7.12
CA ALA A 191 -16.54 -21.47 -8.09
C ALA A 191 -16.10 -20.49 -9.18
N TYR A 192 -15.04 -19.72 -8.97
CA TYR A 192 -14.56 -18.69 -9.89
C TYR A 192 -13.36 -19.17 -10.70
N GLU A 193 -13.24 -18.66 -11.90
CA GLU A 193 -12.05 -18.90 -12.73
C GLU A 193 -10.81 -18.31 -12.04
N ASN A 194 -9.75 -19.09 -11.95
CA ASN A 194 -8.52 -18.69 -11.28
C ASN A 194 -7.31 -19.41 -11.88
N PRO A 195 -6.63 -18.82 -12.87
CA PRO A 195 -5.36 -19.38 -13.39
C PRO A 195 -4.17 -19.25 -12.44
N GLY A 196 -4.29 -18.47 -11.37
CA GLY A 196 -3.20 -18.20 -10.44
C GLY A 196 -3.29 -18.99 -9.14
N GLU A 197 -2.65 -18.45 -8.11
CA GLU A 197 -2.63 -19.04 -6.78
C GLU A 197 -4.02 -19.09 -6.13
N SER A 198 -4.20 -19.96 -5.15
CA SER A 198 -5.47 -20.13 -4.43
C SER A 198 -5.83 -18.94 -3.54
N HIS A 199 -4.93 -18.00 -3.37
CA HIS A 199 -5.17 -16.76 -2.62
C HIS A 199 -4.39 -15.61 -3.23
N ARG A 200 -4.85 -14.41 -2.94
CA ARG A 200 -4.23 -13.16 -3.36
C ARG A 200 -3.87 -12.31 -2.17
N ASP A 201 -2.80 -11.58 -2.32
CA ASP A 201 -2.33 -10.63 -1.32
C ASP A 201 -2.73 -9.20 -1.69
N ARG A 202 -2.72 -8.32 -0.71
CA ARG A 202 -2.87 -6.87 -0.90
C ARG A 202 -4.21 -6.45 -1.52
N VAL A 203 -5.23 -7.29 -1.41
CA VAL A 203 -6.56 -7.04 -2.00
C VAL A 203 -7.25 -5.90 -1.26
N LEU A 204 -7.60 -4.81 -1.94
CA LEU A 204 -8.42 -3.75 -1.35
C LEU A 204 -9.81 -4.29 -1.07
N VAL A 205 -10.28 -4.19 0.17
CA VAL A 205 -11.59 -4.69 0.59
C VAL A 205 -12.53 -3.58 1.04
N ALA A 206 -12.00 -2.45 1.49
CA ALA A 206 -12.80 -1.32 1.93
C ALA A 206 -11.97 -0.03 1.90
N LEU A 207 -12.66 1.13 1.88
CA LEU A 207 -11.98 2.41 1.99
C LEU A 207 -12.80 3.43 2.79
N ALA A 208 -12.14 4.47 3.26
CA ALA A 208 -12.77 5.67 3.81
C ALA A 208 -11.98 6.90 3.34
N GLU A 209 -12.69 7.88 2.79
CA GLU A 209 -12.12 9.11 2.24
C GLU A 209 -12.56 10.32 3.08
N PHE A 210 -11.59 11.12 3.47
CA PHE A 210 -11.77 12.31 4.30
C PHE A 210 -11.18 13.51 3.54
N PRO A 211 -11.93 14.09 2.59
CA PRO A 211 -11.49 15.35 1.98
C PRO A 211 -11.56 16.47 3.03
N LEU A 212 -10.64 17.43 2.95
CA LEU A 212 -10.67 18.59 3.82
C LEU A 212 -11.86 19.51 3.50
N GLN A 213 -12.32 19.46 2.25
CA GLN A 213 -13.54 20.15 1.81
C GLN A 213 -14.39 19.14 1.02
N GLY A 214 -15.65 19.05 1.36
CA GLY A 214 -16.57 18.16 0.68
C GLY A 214 -17.11 17.02 1.55
N GLN A 215 -17.77 16.10 0.93
CA GLN A 215 -18.41 14.98 1.60
C GLN A 215 -17.44 13.83 1.82
N GLN A 216 -17.46 13.28 3.03
CA GLN A 216 -16.71 12.06 3.34
C GLN A 216 -17.41 10.85 2.71
N THR A 217 -16.61 9.87 2.31
CA THR A 217 -17.11 8.64 1.67
C THR A 217 -16.56 7.42 2.40
N ALA A 218 -17.42 6.43 2.62
CA ALA A 218 -17.00 5.13 3.14
C ALA A 218 -17.62 4.03 2.28
N ILE A 219 -16.82 3.07 1.85
CA ILE A 219 -17.25 1.93 1.03
C ILE A 219 -16.66 0.67 1.67
N GLY A 220 -17.52 -0.24 2.09
CA GLY A 220 -17.10 -1.45 2.83
C GLY A 220 -16.60 -1.19 4.24
N SER A 221 -16.55 0.08 4.65
CA SER A 221 -16.15 0.53 5.99
C SER A 221 -17.19 1.49 6.55
N THR A 222 -16.99 1.98 7.76
CA THR A 222 -17.89 2.96 8.42
C THR A 222 -17.06 4.11 8.97
N ILE A 223 -17.42 5.35 8.63
CA ILE A 223 -16.85 6.54 9.26
C ILE A 223 -17.58 6.77 10.58
N ILE A 224 -16.84 6.71 11.69
CA ILE A 224 -17.42 6.84 13.04
C ILE A 224 -17.12 8.19 13.69
N ALA A 225 -16.15 8.94 13.16
CA ALA A 225 -15.81 10.30 13.58
C ALA A 225 -14.95 10.96 12.49
N PRO A 226 -14.71 12.28 12.52
CA PRO A 226 -13.77 12.89 11.58
C PRO A 226 -12.39 12.22 11.62
N PHE A 227 -11.92 11.77 10.47
CA PHE A 227 -10.65 11.05 10.30
C PHE A 227 -10.58 9.73 11.06
N VAL A 228 -11.73 9.12 11.39
CA VAL A 228 -11.79 7.81 12.05
C VAL A 228 -12.70 6.88 11.25
N ALA A 229 -12.16 5.78 10.79
CA ALA A 229 -12.91 4.75 10.07
C ALA A 229 -12.79 3.40 10.77
N SER A 230 -13.85 2.60 10.66
CA SER A 230 -13.95 1.25 11.21
C SER A 230 -14.22 0.25 10.09
N TYR A 231 -13.52 -0.88 10.12
CA TYR A 231 -13.70 -2.00 9.19
C TYR A 231 -14.03 -3.27 9.99
N PRO A 232 -15.10 -4.05 9.64
CA PRO A 232 -15.43 -5.31 10.34
C PRO A 232 -14.37 -6.38 10.03
N THR A 233 -13.91 -7.10 11.05
CA THR A 233 -12.88 -8.14 10.95
C THR A 233 -13.38 -9.58 11.04
N UNK A 234 -14.46 -9.57 11.29
CA UNK A 234 -15.11 -10.82 11.44
C UNK A 234 -15.40 -11.57 10.43
#